data_6c1d52bcc5ba1ddba797f385ec4be94f
#
_entry.id   6c1d52bcc5ba1ddba797f385ec4be94f
#
_cell.length_a   1.000
_cell.length_b   1.000
_cell.length_c   1.000
_cell.angle_alpha   90.00
_cell.angle_beta   90.00
_cell.angle_gamma   90.00
#
_symmetry.space_group_name_H-M   'P 1'
#
loop_
_entity.id
_entity.type
_entity.pdbx_description
1 polymer ?
#
loop_
_entity_poly.entity_id
_entity_poly.type
_entity_poly.pdbx_seq_one_letter_code
_entity_poly.pdbx_strand_id
1 'polypeptide(L)'
;MNLPSLLISFFLVGSLAAQKSPALNQKTAVLIIGYEAQDGVVESFDGYANFLSSNGVFVYKFYYPKASWEDIVPLANTCSFLLYSGHGCSGCGLDNQYGGMYSNDFVYARDIVEELHFENHPVIIYNHACGSAGTSDSDPNDIGMKEAINRITDTALPFFMSGAAAYFATNYYGHPEEILTALFEGKSATELFKAQIQSGDHVVNNKPIVNNPYFNNCNLGISCSKESANNSNSSVKIEYNFAYVAPPVFRYVTIESVAKN
;
A
#
# COMPACT_ATOMS: atom_id res chain seq x y z
N MET A 1 36.78 -45.77 -36.59
CA MET A 1 35.34 -45.71 -36.26
C MET A 1 35.18 -44.88 -34.95
N ASN A 2 34.81 -43.62 -35.10
CA ASN A 2 34.61 -42.73 -33.97
C ASN A 2 33.11 -42.65 -33.66
N LEU A 3 32.72 -43.07 -32.45
CA LEU A 3 31.36 -42.93 -31.95
C LEU A 3 31.19 -41.49 -31.40
N PRO A 4 30.11 -40.77 -31.74
CA PRO A 4 29.84 -39.47 -31.15
C PRO A 4 29.22 -39.63 -29.76
N SER A 5 29.78 -38.91 -28.78
CA SER A 5 29.22 -38.80 -27.44
C SER A 5 27.91 -38.02 -27.45
N LEU A 6 26.83 -38.69 -27.06
CA LEU A 6 25.50 -38.09 -26.89
C LEU A 6 25.45 -37.38 -25.58
N LEU A 7 25.49 -36.03 -25.60
CA LEU A 7 25.27 -35.18 -24.43
C LEU A 7 23.75 -35.13 -24.15
N ILE A 8 23.33 -35.85 -23.10
CA ILE A 8 21.95 -35.78 -22.60
C ILE A 8 21.89 -34.59 -21.66
N SER A 9 21.33 -33.47 -22.13
CA SER A 9 20.98 -32.30 -21.29
C SER A 9 19.74 -32.64 -20.47
N PHE A 10 19.93 -32.85 -19.17
CA PHE A 10 18.81 -32.89 -18.21
C PHE A 10 18.27 -31.47 -18.00
N PHE A 11 17.14 -31.18 -18.61
CA PHE A 11 16.34 -30.04 -18.20
C PHE A 11 15.74 -30.34 -16.81
N LEU A 12 16.28 -29.67 -15.78
CA LEU A 12 15.62 -29.59 -14.49
C LEU A 12 14.36 -28.75 -14.69
N VAL A 13 13.23 -29.40 -14.89
CA VAL A 13 11.92 -28.77 -14.76
C VAL A 13 11.71 -28.51 -13.27
N GLY A 14 12.04 -27.29 -12.85
CA GLY A 14 11.73 -26.82 -11.52
C GLY A 14 10.21 -26.96 -11.33
N SER A 15 9.79 -27.80 -10.38
CA SER A 15 8.42 -27.91 -9.93
C SER A 15 7.98 -26.54 -9.43
N LEU A 16 7.25 -25.76 -10.24
CA LEU A 16 6.38 -24.70 -9.72
C LEU A 16 5.37 -25.44 -8.81
N ALA A 17 5.55 -25.28 -7.49
CA ALA A 17 4.52 -25.70 -6.56
C ALA A 17 3.24 -24.97 -6.99
N ALA A 18 2.25 -25.72 -7.48
CA ALA A 18 0.99 -25.15 -7.93
C ALA A 18 0.38 -24.35 -6.77
N GLN A 19 0.37 -23.05 -6.91
CA GLN A 19 -0.22 -22.16 -5.90
C GLN A 19 -1.72 -22.50 -5.86
N LYS A 20 -2.21 -22.88 -4.68
CA LYS A 20 -3.61 -23.27 -4.50
C LYS A 20 -4.48 -22.08 -4.91
N SER A 21 -5.43 -22.30 -5.81
CA SER A 21 -6.38 -21.24 -6.20
C SER A 21 -7.35 -20.91 -5.05
N PRO A 22 -7.79 -19.66 -4.92
CA PRO A 22 -8.79 -19.28 -3.94
C PRO A 22 -10.10 -20.02 -4.17
N ALA A 23 -10.85 -20.28 -3.10
CA ALA A 23 -12.21 -20.79 -3.20
C ALA A 23 -13.13 -19.76 -3.87
N LEU A 24 -14.22 -20.22 -4.47
CA LEU A 24 -15.23 -19.32 -5.05
C LEU A 24 -15.73 -18.34 -3.96
N ASN A 25 -15.72 -17.04 -4.26
CA ASN A 25 -16.06 -15.94 -3.33
C ASN A 25 -15.09 -15.74 -2.14
N GLN A 26 -13.93 -16.38 -2.13
CA GLN A 26 -12.91 -16.10 -1.13
C GLN A 26 -12.29 -14.73 -1.37
N LYS A 27 -12.20 -13.89 -0.33
CA LYS A 27 -11.45 -12.63 -0.40
C LYS A 27 -9.98 -12.91 -0.65
N THR A 28 -9.35 -12.05 -1.44
CA THR A 28 -7.94 -12.19 -1.81
C THR A 28 -7.17 -10.93 -1.42
N ALA A 29 -5.88 -11.10 -1.17
CA ALA A 29 -4.95 -10.00 -0.96
C ALA A 29 -3.73 -10.18 -1.86
N VAL A 30 -3.23 -9.08 -2.37
CA VAL A 30 -1.98 -9.01 -3.12
C VAL A 30 -0.98 -8.22 -2.31
N LEU A 31 0.12 -8.85 -1.92
CA LEU A 31 1.23 -8.26 -1.17
C LEU A 31 2.42 -8.08 -2.10
N ILE A 32 2.89 -6.85 -2.24
CA ILE A 32 3.98 -6.48 -3.14
C ILE A 32 5.11 -5.89 -2.31
N ILE A 33 6.29 -6.50 -2.40
CA ILE A 33 7.55 -5.91 -1.95
C ILE A 33 8.35 -5.58 -3.20
N GLY A 34 8.50 -4.29 -3.46
CA GLY A 34 9.27 -3.79 -4.60
C GLY A 34 10.78 -3.89 -4.40
N TYR A 35 11.52 -3.28 -5.31
CA TYR A 35 12.97 -3.29 -5.35
C TYR A 35 13.61 -2.87 -4.00
N GLU A 36 14.68 -3.57 -3.61
CA GLU A 36 15.49 -3.29 -2.41
C GLU A 36 14.67 -3.12 -1.12
N ALA A 37 13.91 -4.17 -0.76
CA ALA A 37 13.28 -4.22 0.54
C ALA A 37 14.31 -4.03 1.64
N GLN A 38 14.04 -3.12 2.57
CA GLN A 38 14.85 -2.92 3.76
C GLN A 38 14.82 -4.17 4.64
N ASP A 39 15.85 -4.34 5.46
CA ASP A 39 15.90 -5.42 6.45
C ASP A 39 14.61 -5.43 7.30
N GLY A 40 14.01 -6.62 7.46
CA GLY A 40 12.79 -6.82 8.24
C GLY A 40 11.47 -6.59 7.49
N VAL A 41 11.47 -6.02 6.27
CA VAL A 41 10.22 -5.80 5.50
C VAL A 41 9.60 -7.14 5.09
N VAL A 42 10.40 -8.12 4.69
CA VAL A 42 9.91 -9.45 4.31
C VAL A 42 9.23 -10.14 5.49
N GLU A 43 9.85 -10.13 6.68
CA GLU A 43 9.27 -10.69 7.90
C GLU A 43 7.96 -9.99 8.27
N SER A 44 7.91 -8.67 8.16
CA SER A 44 6.69 -7.90 8.42
C SER A 44 5.57 -8.28 7.45
N PHE A 45 5.87 -8.35 6.16
CA PHE A 45 4.89 -8.73 5.14
C PHE A 45 4.44 -10.19 5.26
N ASP A 46 5.32 -11.08 5.69
CA ASP A 46 4.96 -12.45 6.04
C ASP A 46 4.03 -12.50 7.27
N GLY A 47 4.24 -11.63 8.24
CA GLY A 47 3.32 -11.40 9.37
C GLY A 47 1.93 -10.96 8.89
N TYR A 48 1.86 -9.96 8.00
CA TYR A 48 0.58 -9.50 7.42
C TYR A 48 -0.11 -10.60 6.60
N ALA A 49 0.66 -11.38 5.83
CA ALA A 49 0.12 -12.51 5.10
C ALA A 49 -0.49 -13.57 6.02
N ASN A 50 0.18 -13.88 7.14
CA ASN A 50 -0.32 -14.81 8.14
C ASN A 50 -1.57 -14.27 8.84
N PHE A 51 -1.61 -12.99 9.20
CA PHE A 51 -2.79 -12.33 9.76
C PHE A 51 -3.98 -12.41 8.79
N LEU A 52 -3.79 -12.02 7.54
CA LEU A 52 -4.83 -12.06 6.52
C LEU A 52 -5.34 -13.49 6.28
N SER A 53 -4.43 -14.47 6.20
CA SER A 53 -4.79 -15.89 6.00
C SER A 53 -5.57 -16.45 7.17
N SER A 54 -5.21 -16.10 8.41
CA SER A 54 -5.96 -16.54 9.62
C SER A 54 -7.35 -15.90 9.71
N ASN A 55 -7.56 -14.78 9.00
CA ASN A 55 -8.87 -14.13 8.85
C ASN A 55 -9.60 -14.53 7.55
N GLY A 56 -9.22 -15.66 6.93
CA GLY A 56 -9.92 -16.23 5.78
C GLY A 56 -9.62 -15.58 4.43
N VAL A 57 -8.62 -14.69 4.34
CA VAL A 57 -8.21 -14.06 3.10
C VAL A 57 -7.12 -14.91 2.42
N PHE A 58 -7.28 -15.19 1.14
CA PHE A 58 -6.24 -15.88 0.36
C PHE A 58 -5.18 -14.86 -0.07
N VAL A 59 -3.89 -15.14 0.15
CA VAL A 59 -2.80 -14.18 -0.03
C VAL A 59 -1.87 -14.58 -1.16
N TYR A 60 -1.68 -13.67 -2.12
CA TYR A 60 -0.64 -13.72 -3.14
C TYR A 60 0.53 -12.84 -2.71
N LYS A 61 1.76 -13.35 -2.85
CA LYS A 61 3.00 -12.66 -2.48
C LYS A 61 3.85 -12.43 -3.72
N PHE A 62 4.18 -11.18 -3.99
CA PHE A 62 5.04 -10.73 -5.06
C PHE A 62 6.21 -9.96 -4.45
N TYR A 63 7.26 -10.67 -4.09
CA TYR A 63 8.45 -10.10 -3.45
C TYR A 63 9.59 -10.06 -4.46
N TYR A 64 10.23 -8.90 -4.58
CA TYR A 64 11.39 -8.73 -5.44
C TYR A 64 12.41 -9.88 -5.23
N PRO A 65 13.01 -10.44 -6.28
CA PRO A 65 12.90 -10.10 -7.71
C PRO A 65 11.76 -10.80 -8.47
N LYS A 66 10.74 -11.32 -7.81
CA LYS A 66 9.60 -12.04 -8.39
C LYS A 66 8.30 -11.21 -8.34
N ALA A 67 8.43 -9.90 -8.50
CA ALA A 67 7.31 -8.96 -8.45
C ALA A 67 7.01 -8.39 -9.85
N SER A 68 6.78 -9.26 -10.85
CA SER A 68 6.42 -8.83 -12.21
C SER A 68 5.05 -8.15 -12.21
N TRP A 69 4.96 -6.97 -12.81
CA TRP A 69 3.71 -6.24 -12.93
C TRP A 69 2.66 -7.00 -13.73
N GLU A 70 3.07 -7.69 -14.81
CA GLU A 70 2.19 -8.52 -15.65
C GLU A 70 1.52 -9.65 -14.85
N ASP A 71 2.23 -10.22 -13.86
CA ASP A 71 1.69 -11.28 -12.98
C ASP A 71 0.81 -10.68 -11.87
N ILE A 72 1.06 -9.45 -11.46
CA ILE A 72 0.34 -8.74 -10.39
C ILE A 72 -1.03 -8.28 -10.88
N VAL A 73 -1.12 -7.64 -12.04
CA VAL A 73 -2.34 -6.98 -12.56
C VAL A 73 -3.58 -7.88 -12.53
N PRO A 74 -3.56 -9.12 -13.06
CA PRO A 74 -4.76 -9.97 -13.07
C PRO A 74 -5.30 -10.30 -11.68
N LEU A 75 -4.40 -10.43 -10.69
CA LEU A 75 -4.75 -10.76 -9.32
C LEU A 75 -5.15 -9.52 -8.52
N ALA A 76 -4.51 -8.39 -8.79
CA ALA A 76 -4.86 -7.11 -8.19
C ALA A 76 -6.27 -6.65 -8.57
N ASN A 77 -6.69 -6.87 -9.82
CA ASN A 77 -8.02 -6.49 -10.30
C ASN A 77 -9.17 -7.15 -9.52
N THR A 78 -8.93 -8.34 -8.96
CA THR A 78 -9.93 -9.10 -8.19
C THR A 78 -9.65 -9.11 -6.69
N CYS A 79 -8.64 -8.42 -6.19
CA CYS A 79 -8.29 -8.43 -4.79
C CYS A 79 -9.23 -7.57 -3.92
N SER A 80 -9.25 -7.88 -2.62
CA SER A 80 -9.90 -7.07 -1.57
C SER A 80 -8.90 -6.18 -0.84
N PHE A 81 -7.62 -6.54 -0.90
CA PHE A 81 -6.50 -5.79 -0.32
C PHE A 81 -5.32 -5.78 -1.28
N LEU A 82 -4.71 -4.61 -1.46
CA LEU A 82 -3.41 -4.47 -2.10
C LEU A 82 -2.47 -3.77 -1.13
N LEU A 83 -1.44 -4.49 -0.68
CA LEU A 83 -0.40 -3.97 0.20
C LEU A 83 0.89 -3.81 -0.59
N TYR A 84 1.52 -2.68 -0.44
CA TYR A 84 2.79 -2.36 -1.09
C TYR A 84 3.81 -1.83 -0.09
N SER A 85 5.05 -2.30 -0.20
CA SER A 85 6.23 -1.69 0.41
C SER A 85 7.36 -1.60 -0.61
N GLY A 86 8.01 -0.47 -0.68
CA GLY A 86 9.09 -0.22 -1.62
C GLY A 86 9.29 1.27 -1.88
N HIS A 87 10.01 1.59 -2.96
CA HIS A 87 10.23 2.98 -3.30
C HIS A 87 8.95 3.69 -3.74
N GLY A 88 8.75 4.91 -3.23
CA GLY A 88 7.87 5.90 -3.85
C GLY A 88 8.67 6.75 -4.84
N CYS A 89 7.99 7.37 -5.79
CA CYS A 89 8.65 8.16 -6.83
C CYS A 89 8.11 9.58 -6.90
N SER A 90 9.03 10.54 -6.90
CA SER A 90 8.76 11.91 -7.34
C SER A 90 8.85 11.95 -8.87
N GLY A 91 7.83 12.48 -9.52
CA GLY A 91 7.76 12.58 -10.99
C GLY A 91 7.06 11.39 -11.68
N CYS A 92 6.49 10.46 -10.94
CA CYS A 92 5.84 9.27 -11.48
C CYS A 92 4.31 9.28 -11.35
N GLY A 93 3.76 10.33 -10.77
CA GLY A 93 2.33 10.61 -10.73
C GLY A 93 1.77 11.00 -12.10
N LEU A 94 0.45 11.20 -12.16
CA LEU A 94 -0.25 11.51 -13.40
C LEU A 94 0.24 12.81 -14.06
N ASP A 95 0.57 13.83 -13.25
CA ASP A 95 1.04 15.15 -13.70
C ASP A 95 2.50 15.40 -13.29
N ASN A 96 3.37 14.38 -13.37
CA ASN A 96 4.75 14.42 -12.89
C ASN A 96 4.88 14.76 -11.39
N GLN A 97 3.86 14.43 -10.62
CA GLN A 97 3.85 14.55 -9.17
C GLN A 97 4.36 13.26 -8.51
N TYR A 98 4.04 13.03 -7.23
CA TYR A 98 4.32 11.76 -6.56
C TYR A 98 3.35 10.68 -7.02
N GLY A 99 3.77 9.42 -7.02
CA GLY A 99 2.90 8.31 -7.34
C GLY A 99 3.65 7.09 -7.86
N GLY A 100 2.87 6.11 -8.34
CA GLY A 100 3.42 4.86 -8.84
C GLY A 100 3.92 3.93 -7.74
N MET A 101 4.54 2.84 -8.15
CA MET A 101 5.17 1.86 -7.28
C MET A 101 6.37 1.24 -8.00
N TYR A 102 7.23 0.57 -7.24
CA TYR A 102 8.29 -0.26 -7.79
C TYR A 102 7.88 -1.73 -7.64
N SER A 103 7.75 -2.42 -8.75
CA SER A 103 7.68 -3.88 -8.76
C SER A 103 9.07 -4.44 -9.09
N ASN A 104 9.24 -5.23 -10.15
CA ASN A 104 10.59 -5.48 -10.70
C ASN A 104 11.10 -4.27 -11.47
N ASP A 105 10.16 -3.54 -12.08
CA ASP A 105 10.40 -2.29 -12.82
C ASP A 105 9.51 -1.20 -12.24
N PHE A 106 9.67 0.01 -12.77
CA PHE A 106 8.88 1.15 -12.34
C PHE A 106 7.47 1.10 -12.96
N VAL A 107 6.44 1.14 -12.11
CA VAL A 107 5.04 1.24 -12.50
C VAL A 107 4.57 2.67 -12.27
N TYR A 108 4.33 3.40 -13.33
CA TYR A 108 3.87 4.78 -13.26
C TYR A 108 2.38 4.84 -12.83
N ALA A 109 1.97 5.98 -12.32
CA ALA A 109 0.56 6.20 -11.99
C ALA A 109 -0.37 6.03 -13.21
N ARG A 110 0.11 6.34 -14.42
CA ARG A 110 -0.63 6.10 -15.65
C ARG A 110 -0.84 4.61 -15.91
N ASP A 111 0.18 3.79 -15.71
CA ASP A 111 0.08 2.33 -15.92
C ASP A 111 -0.92 1.73 -14.93
N ILE A 112 -0.96 2.24 -13.69
CA ILE A 112 -1.97 1.86 -12.69
C ILE A 112 -3.39 2.15 -13.22
N VAL A 113 -3.63 3.35 -13.76
CA VAL A 113 -4.94 3.75 -14.29
C VAL A 113 -5.33 2.96 -15.54
N GLU A 114 -4.37 2.67 -16.43
CA GLU A 114 -4.61 1.98 -17.69
C GLU A 114 -4.84 0.47 -17.51
N GLU A 115 -4.21 -0.15 -16.51
CA GLU A 115 -4.18 -1.62 -16.37
C GLU A 115 -4.98 -2.14 -15.17
N LEU A 116 -5.16 -1.33 -14.09
CA LEU A 116 -5.96 -1.76 -12.96
C LEU A 116 -7.42 -1.34 -13.11
N HIS A 117 -8.30 -2.31 -12.96
CA HIS A 117 -9.76 -2.15 -12.98
C HIS A 117 -10.37 -2.97 -11.85
N PHE A 118 -10.36 -2.41 -10.65
CA PHE A 118 -10.73 -3.12 -9.43
C PHE A 118 -12.21 -3.53 -9.40
N GLU A 119 -12.47 -4.83 -9.46
CA GLU A 119 -13.82 -5.40 -9.39
C GLU A 119 -14.39 -5.41 -7.96
N ASN A 120 -13.51 -5.55 -6.96
CA ASN A 120 -13.89 -5.73 -5.56
C ASN A 120 -13.61 -4.50 -4.69
N HIS A 121 -13.34 -3.34 -5.29
CA HIS A 121 -13.07 -2.08 -4.58
C HIS A 121 -12.10 -2.25 -3.41
N PRO A 122 -10.83 -2.62 -3.66
CA PRO A 122 -9.90 -2.98 -2.62
C PRO A 122 -9.55 -1.81 -1.68
N VAL A 123 -9.08 -2.20 -0.50
CA VAL A 123 -8.31 -1.33 0.38
C VAL A 123 -6.85 -1.35 -0.07
N ILE A 124 -6.30 -0.18 -0.33
CA ILE A 124 -4.90 0.03 -0.70
C ILE A 124 -4.12 0.42 0.54
N ILE A 125 -3.01 -0.25 0.83
CA ILE A 125 -2.12 0.06 1.96
C ILE A 125 -0.70 0.21 1.45
N TYR A 126 -0.17 1.42 1.54
CA TYR A 126 1.23 1.75 1.26
C TYR A 126 2.03 1.82 2.54
N ASN A 127 3.16 1.13 2.56
CA ASN A 127 4.08 1.12 3.69
C ASN A 127 5.49 1.45 3.21
N HIS A 128 6.16 2.39 3.87
CA HIS A 128 7.54 2.80 3.58
C HIS A 128 7.79 3.34 2.16
N ALA A 129 6.77 3.85 1.47
CA ALA A 129 6.96 4.44 0.15
C ALA A 129 7.07 5.97 0.26
N CYS A 130 8.16 6.53 -0.25
CA CYS A 130 8.39 7.98 -0.23
C CYS A 130 7.21 8.77 -0.79
N GLY A 131 6.77 9.79 -0.05
CA GLY A 131 5.65 10.66 -0.42
C GLY A 131 4.26 10.06 -0.19
N SER A 132 4.12 8.75 0.01
CA SER A 132 2.81 8.10 0.13
C SER A 132 2.01 8.54 1.35
N ALA A 133 2.68 8.79 2.48
CA ALA A 133 2.12 9.40 3.70
C ALA A 133 2.43 10.90 3.80
N GLY A 134 3.05 11.50 2.79
CA GLY A 134 3.41 12.91 2.68
C GLY A 134 4.91 13.16 2.68
N THR A 135 5.68 12.54 3.56
CA THR A 135 7.14 12.74 3.69
C THR A 135 7.94 11.81 2.79
N SER A 136 9.10 12.28 2.33
CA SER A 136 10.13 11.52 1.63
C SER A 136 11.47 11.70 2.35
N ASP A 137 12.35 10.70 2.26
CA ASP A 137 13.69 10.74 2.89
C ASP A 137 14.57 11.89 2.37
N SER A 138 14.34 12.31 1.15
CA SER A 138 15.07 13.42 0.51
C SER A 138 14.52 14.80 0.89
N ASP A 139 13.46 14.88 1.69
CA ASP A 139 12.83 16.15 2.03
C ASP A 139 13.70 17.03 2.94
N PRO A 140 13.63 18.36 2.76
CA PRO A 140 14.09 19.28 3.78
C PRO A 140 13.22 19.14 5.05
N ASN A 141 13.61 19.84 6.11
CA ASN A 141 13.02 19.70 7.45
C ASN A 141 11.48 19.78 7.52
N ASP A 142 10.87 20.65 6.73
CA ASP A 142 9.42 20.81 6.62
C ASP A 142 9.02 21.15 5.19
N ILE A 143 8.22 20.27 4.58
CA ILE A 143 7.67 20.49 3.24
C ILE A 143 6.37 21.29 3.27
N GLY A 144 5.81 21.47 4.45
CA GLY A 144 4.51 22.10 4.66
C GLY A 144 3.31 21.20 4.35
N MET A 145 2.23 21.42 5.09
CA MET A 145 0.99 20.61 5.01
C MET A 145 0.40 20.56 3.60
N LYS A 146 0.49 21.66 2.84
CA LYS A 146 -0.07 21.69 1.47
C LYS A 146 0.63 20.70 0.55
N GLU A 147 1.95 20.65 0.62
CA GLU A 147 2.74 19.71 -0.18
C GLU A 147 2.48 18.27 0.25
N ALA A 148 2.41 17.99 1.56
CA ALA A 148 2.06 16.68 2.07
C ALA A 148 0.68 16.21 1.56
N ILE A 149 -0.33 17.09 1.60
CA ILE A 149 -1.66 16.81 1.05
C ILE A 149 -1.57 16.47 -0.44
N ASN A 150 -0.85 17.26 -1.23
CA ASN A 150 -0.71 17.02 -2.66
C ASN A 150 -0.11 15.64 -2.92
N ARG A 151 1.01 15.31 -2.28
CA ARG A 151 1.69 14.01 -2.46
C ARG A 151 0.79 12.82 -2.14
N ILE A 152 0.05 12.89 -1.02
CA ILE A 152 -0.88 11.84 -0.62
C ILE A 152 -2.00 11.69 -1.63
N THR A 153 -2.61 12.81 -2.05
CA THR A 153 -3.70 12.77 -3.04
C THR A 153 -3.22 12.28 -4.39
N ASP A 154 -2.03 12.69 -4.84
CA ASP A 154 -1.45 12.27 -6.11
C ASP A 154 -1.11 10.77 -6.11
N THR A 155 -0.60 10.25 -4.97
CA THR A 155 -0.33 8.81 -4.82
C THR A 155 -1.62 7.98 -4.76
N ALA A 156 -2.65 8.47 -4.08
CA ALA A 156 -3.93 7.77 -3.94
C ALA A 156 -4.78 7.81 -5.23
N LEU A 157 -4.69 8.90 -6.00
CA LEU A 157 -5.59 9.19 -7.13
C LEU A 157 -5.67 8.07 -8.17
N PRO A 158 -4.55 7.48 -8.67
CA PRO A 158 -4.62 6.42 -9.68
C PRO A 158 -5.41 5.21 -9.18
N PHE A 159 -5.31 4.86 -7.90
CA PHE A 159 -6.07 3.74 -7.33
C PHE A 159 -7.57 4.04 -7.25
N PHE A 160 -7.94 5.26 -6.87
CA PHE A 160 -9.35 5.66 -6.87
C PHE A 160 -9.93 5.75 -8.28
N MET A 161 -9.16 6.18 -9.27
CA MET A 161 -9.55 6.13 -10.68
C MET A 161 -9.77 4.69 -11.16
N SER A 162 -9.00 3.74 -10.63
CA SER A 162 -9.13 2.30 -10.90
C SER A 162 -10.22 1.62 -10.05
N GLY A 163 -10.89 2.34 -9.12
CA GLY A 163 -12.02 1.81 -8.35
C GLY A 163 -11.72 1.38 -6.91
N ALA A 164 -10.60 1.78 -6.31
CA ALA A 164 -10.31 1.50 -4.90
C ALA A 164 -11.33 2.16 -3.95
N ALA A 165 -11.64 1.51 -2.83
CA ALA A 165 -12.57 2.02 -1.82
C ALA A 165 -11.90 2.88 -0.76
N ALA A 166 -10.63 2.62 -0.45
CA ALA A 166 -9.87 3.34 0.57
C ALA A 166 -8.37 3.23 0.29
N TYR A 167 -7.63 4.25 0.73
CA TYR A 167 -6.18 4.31 0.71
C TYR A 167 -5.67 4.65 2.09
N PHE A 168 -4.68 3.90 2.57
CA PHE A 168 -3.94 4.15 3.79
C PHE A 168 -2.45 4.14 3.48
N ALA A 169 -1.69 5.01 4.12
CA ALA A 169 -0.25 5.04 3.97
C ALA A 169 0.45 5.31 5.29
N THR A 170 1.58 4.64 5.48
CA THR A 170 2.47 4.82 6.62
C THR A 170 3.88 5.13 6.14
N ASN A 171 4.62 5.91 6.93
CA ASN A 171 6.06 6.07 6.73
C ASN A 171 6.84 4.91 7.38
N TYR A 172 8.15 5.06 7.56
CA TYR A 172 9.07 4.05 8.14
C TYR A 172 8.68 3.53 9.54
N TYR A 173 7.98 4.35 10.32
CA TYR A 173 7.59 4.02 11.70
C TYR A 173 6.15 3.53 11.80
N GLY A 174 5.45 3.41 10.67
CA GLY A 174 4.06 2.98 10.66
C GLY A 174 3.91 1.46 10.80
N HIS A 175 2.77 1.05 11.33
CA HIS A 175 2.42 -0.33 11.58
C HIS A 175 1.20 -0.77 10.76
N PRO A 176 1.37 -1.23 9.50
CA PRO A 176 0.25 -1.72 8.69
C PRO A 176 -0.58 -2.82 9.36
N GLU A 177 0.01 -3.58 10.28
CA GLU A 177 -0.69 -4.59 11.07
C GLU A 177 -1.83 -3.97 11.90
N GLU A 178 -1.61 -2.80 12.49
CA GLU A 178 -2.64 -2.09 13.24
C GLU A 178 -3.77 -1.60 12.34
N ILE A 179 -3.45 -1.20 11.10
CA ILE A 179 -4.45 -0.85 10.08
C ILE A 179 -5.30 -2.07 9.77
N LEU A 180 -4.67 -3.21 9.46
CA LEU A 180 -5.36 -4.45 9.15
C LEU A 180 -6.23 -4.91 10.33
N THR A 181 -5.68 -4.93 11.55
CA THR A 181 -6.41 -5.29 12.76
C THR A 181 -7.65 -4.42 12.94
N ALA A 182 -7.51 -3.11 12.85
CA ALA A 182 -8.62 -2.17 12.99
C ALA A 182 -9.70 -2.36 11.91
N LEU A 183 -9.30 -2.64 10.66
CA LEU A 183 -10.23 -2.95 9.57
C LEU A 183 -11.03 -4.22 9.85
N PHE A 184 -10.36 -5.29 10.32
CA PHE A 184 -11.04 -6.55 10.65
C PHE A 184 -11.90 -6.46 11.92
N GLU A 185 -11.59 -5.55 12.84
CA GLU A 185 -12.45 -5.18 13.97
C GLU A 185 -13.67 -4.34 13.55
N GLY A 186 -13.79 -3.97 12.28
CA GLY A 186 -14.88 -3.16 11.74
C GLY A 186 -14.82 -1.69 12.15
N LYS A 187 -13.66 -1.17 12.52
CA LYS A 187 -13.49 0.27 12.79
C LYS A 187 -13.68 1.08 11.50
N SER A 188 -14.30 2.23 11.63
CA SER A 188 -14.37 3.17 10.51
C SER A 188 -13.00 3.77 10.20
N ALA A 189 -12.80 4.32 8.99
CA ALA A 189 -11.57 5.01 8.62
C ALA A 189 -11.20 6.12 9.63
N THR A 190 -12.20 6.85 10.14
CA THR A 190 -11.97 7.89 11.16
C THR A 190 -11.57 7.32 12.52
N GLU A 191 -12.16 6.18 12.95
CA GLU A 191 -11.79 5.50 14.20
C GLU A 191 -10.39 4.91 14.11
N LEU A 192 -10.08 4.28 12.96
CA LEU A 192 -8.75 3.76 12.65
C LEU A 192 -7.71 4.89 12.70
N PHE A 193 -7.97 6.01 12.01
CA PHE A 193 -7.07 7.16 12.01
C PHE A 193 -6.77 7.67 13.43
N LYS A 194 -7.81 7.80 14.27
CA LYS A 194 -7.62 8.23 15.66
C LYS A 194 -6.78 7.25 16.48
N ALA A 195 -6.91 5.94 16.20
CA ALA A 195 -6.15 4.90 16.90
C ALA A 195 -4.66 4.89 16.49
N GLN A 196 -4.34 5.34 15.26
CA GLN A 196 -2.97 5.39 14.74
C GLN A 196 -2.17 6.60 15.23
N ILE A 197 -2.83 7.59 15.83
CA ILE A 197 -2.14 8.77 16.36
C ILE A 197 -1.38 8.36 17.62
N GLN A 198 -0.06 8.30 17.51
CA GLN A 198 0.82 7.95 18.62
C GLN A 198 0.97 9.12 19.60
N SER A 199 1.48 8.81 20.80
CA SER A 199 1.82 9.84 21.79
C SER A 199 2.90 10.77 21.23
N GLY A 200 2.56 12.05 21.04
CA GLY A 200 3.45 13.05 20.44
C GLY A 200 3.10 13.41 19.00
N ASP A 201 2.27 12.62 18.32
CA ASP A 201 1.78 12.95 16.99
C ASP A 201 0.63 13.96 17.06
N HIS A 202 0.53 14.76 16.01
CA HIS A 202 -0.54 15.75 15.87
C HIS A 202 -1.36 15.49 14.61
N VAL A 203 -2.68 15.53 14.75
CA VAL A 203 -3.57 15.61 13.57
C VAL A 203 -3.39 16.97 12.92
N VAL A 204 -2.89 16.97 11.69
CA VAL A 204 -2.71 18.23 10.93
C VAL A 204 -3.82 18.44 9.91
N ASN A 205 -4.48 17.37 9.48
CA ASN A 205 -5.66 17.45 8.62
C ASN A 205 -6.59 16.26 8.88
N ASN A 206 -7.89 16.49 8.84
CA ASN A 206 -8.93 15.47 8.75
C ASN A 206 -10.19 16.11 8.17
N LYS A 207 -10.17 16.40 6.87
CA LYS A 207 -11.20 17.18 6.19
C LYS A 207 -11.63 16.51 4.90
N PRO A 208 -12.84 16.79 4.41
CA PRO A 208 -13.29 16.36 3.09
C PRO A 208 -12.34 16.85 1.98
N ILE A 209 -12.08 15.98 1.02
CA ILE A 209 -11.44 16.37 -0.22
C ILE A 209 -12.52 16.99 -1.11
N VAL A 210 -12.28 18.21 -1.53
CA VAL A 210 -13.20 18.96 -2.38
C VAL A 210 -12.63 19.11 -3.80
N ASN A 211 -13.52 19.28 -4.77
CA ASN A 211 -13.15 19.54 -6.17
C ASN A 211 -12.41 18.41 -6.90
N ASN A 212 -12.46 17.16 -6.39
CA ASN A 212 -11.95 16.02 -7.12
C ASN A 212 -13.03 14.93 -7.16
N PRO A 213 -13.59 14.58 -8.35
CA PRO A 213 -14.70 13.64 -8.47
C PRO A 213 -14.34 12.21 -8.05
N TYR A 214 -13.08 11.83 -8.12
CA TYR A 214 -12.62 10.48 -7.74
C TYR A 214 -12.58 10.28 -6.22
N PHE A 215 -12.45 11.37 -5.44
CA PHE A 215 -12.48 11.35 -3.98
C PHE A 215 -13.84 11.75 -3.41
N ASN A 216 -14.90 11.50 -4.15
CA ASN A 216 -16.25 11.91 -3.75
C ASN A 216 -16.59 11.32 -2.37
N ASN A 217 -17.01 12.20 -1.44
CA ASN A 217 -17.29 11.88 -0.04
C ASN A 217 -16.08 11.32 0.76
N CYS A 218 -14.85 11.44 0.28
CA CYS A 218 -13.67 11.04 1.04
C CYS A 218 -13.16 12.18 1.92
N ASN A 219 -12.70 11.81 3.12
CA ASN A 219 -11.83 12.66 3.93
C ASN A 219 -10.37 12.28 3.66
N LEU A 220 -9.50 13.26 3.79
CA LEU A 220 -8.07 13.06 3.90
C LEU A 220 -7.66 13.35 5.33
N GLY A 221 -7.15 12.33 6.04
CA GLY A 221 -6.55 12.45 7.35
C GLY A 221 -5.03 12.38 7.25
N ILE A 222 -4.33 13.23 7.99
CA ILE A 222 -2.87 13.27 8.08
C ILE A 222 -2.48 13.48 9.53
N SER A 223 -1.56 12.67 10.03
CA SER A 223 -0.83 12.92 11.28
C SER A 223 0.64 13.17 11.01
N CYS A 224 1.28 13.89 11.90
CA CYS A 224 2.72 14.13 11.86
C CYS A 224 3.33 14.06 13.26
N SER A 225 4.60 13.64 13.31
CA SER A 225 5.46 13.82 14.49
C SER A 225 6.29 15.09 14.34
N LYS A 226 6.66 15.69 15.47
CA LYS A 226 7.67 16.74 15.54
C LYS A 226 8.91 16.18 16.17
N GLU A 227 9.95 15.95 15.40
CA GLU A 227 11.25 15.70 15.96
C GLU A 227 11.81 16.99 16.58
N SER A 228 12.03 16.97 17.89
CA SER A 228 12.71 18.06 18.59
C SER A 228 14.18 18.05 18.16
N ALA A 229 14.60 19.07 17.43
CA ALA A 229 16.00 19.28 17.15
C ALA A 229 16.75 19.54 18.47
N ASN A 230 17.51 18.58 18.93
CA ASN A 230 18.28 18.65 20.18
C ASN A 230 19.46 19.62 20.15
N ASN A 231 19.61 20.44 19.13
CA ASN A 231 20.66 21.44 19.01
C ASN A 231 20.09 22.79 18.55
N SER A 232 20.50 23.83 19.24
CA SER A 232 20.07 25.21 19.13
C SER A 232 20.17 25.90 17.75
N ASN A 233 20.52 25.16 16.67
CA ASN A 233 20.64 25.64 15.29
C ASN A 233 19.95 24.78 14.25
N SER A 234 19.17 23.76 14.63
CA SER A 234 18.49 22.90 13.66
C SER A 234 17.00 23.22 13.60
N SER A 235 16.50 23.40 12.39
CA SER A 235 15.08 23.48 12.10
C SER A 235 14.35 22.23 12.57
N VAL A 236 13.17 22.38 13.13
CA VAL A 236 12.31 21.26 13.55
C VAL A 236 11.97 20.44 12.32
N LYS A 237 12.33 19.14 12.32
CA LYS A 237 11.89 18.21 11.28
C LYS A 237 10.43 17.83 11.57
N ILE A 238 9.57 17.98 10.59
CA ILE A 238 8.18 17.52 10.64
C ILE A 238 8.07 16.32 9.71
N GLU A 239 7.71 15.17 10.27
CA GLU A 239 7.46 13.96 9.51
C GLU A 239 5.96 13.65 9.50
N TYR A 240 5.41 13.47 8.31
CA TYR A 240 4.04 12.99 8.12
C TYR A 240 4.07 11.47 8.15
N ASN A 241 3.49 10.89 9.19
CA ASN A 241 3.69 9.48 9.57
C ASN A 241 2.61 8.56 9.05
N PHE A 242 1.39 9.08 9.04
CA PHE A 242 0.22 8.31 8.67
C PHE A 242 -0.77 9.17 7.90
N ALA A 243 -1.29 8.64 6.81
CA ALA A 243 -2.32 9.27 6.01
C ALA A 243 -3.41 8.28 5.60
N TYR A 244 -4.62 8.79 5.39
CA TYR A 244 -5.68 8.04 4.73
C TYR A 244 -6.49 8.91 3.78
N VAL A 245 -7.04 8.28 2.75
CA VAL A 245 -8.10 8.81 1.89
C VAL A 245 -9.20 7.78 1.86
N ALA A 246 -10.34 8.08 2.45
CA ALA A 246 -11.50 7.18 2.48
C ALA A 246 -12.77 7.94 2.86
N PRO A 247 -13.97 7.42 2.56
CA PRO A 247 -15.19 7.88 3.20
C PRO A 247 -15.05 7.78 4.72
N PRO A 248 -15.43 8.80 5.52
CA PRO A 248 -15.19 8.82 6.97
C PRO A 248 -15.89 7.68 7.72
N VAL A 249 -16.96 7.16 7.14
CA VAL A 249 -17.73 6.00 7.66
C VAL A 249 -17.34 4.69 7.00
N PHE A 250 -16.32 4.70 6.12
CA PHE A 250 -15.84 3.48 5.48
C PHE A 250 -15.49 2.42 6.53
N ARG A 251 -16.05 1.22 6.36
CA ARG A 251 -15.77 0.06 7.20
C ARG A 251 -15.51 -1.14 6.30
N TYR A 252 -14.48 -1.89 6.63
CA TYR A 252 -14.29 -3.18 6.00
C TYR A 252 -15.28 -4.18 6.61
N VAL A 253 -16.12 -4.79 5.76
CA VAL A 253 -17.14 -5.75 6.21
C VAL A 253 -16.62 -7.16 6.05
N THR A 254 -16.44 -7.88 7.15
CA THR A 254 -16.14 -9.31 7.14
C THR A 254 -17.43 -10.12 6.96
N ILE A 255 -17.33 -11.31 6.35
CA ILE A 255 -18.50 -12.18 6.12
C ILE A 255 -19.20 -12.55 7.44
N GLU A 256 -18.47 -12.63 8.55
CA GLU A 256 -19.03 -12.94 9.87
C GLU A 256 -19.91 -11.82 10.45
N SER A 257 -19.67 -10.57 10.06
CA SER A 257 -20.48 -9.44 10.52
C SER A 257 -21.86 -9.38 9.87
N VAL A 258 -22.05 -10.03 8.72
CA VAL A 258 -23.33 -10.10 8.00
C VAL A 258 -24.25 -11.20 8.60
N ALA A 259 -23.66 -12.23 9.18
CA ALA A 259 -24.43 -13.35 9.77
C ALA A 259 -25.00 -13.06 11.17
N LYS A 260 -24.63 -11.93 11.80
CA LYS A 260 -25.05 -11.53 13.16
C LYS A 260 -26.12 -10.43 13.20
N ASN A 261 -26.54 -9.92 12.05
CA ASN A 261 -27.64 -8.97 11.88
C ASN A 261 -28.78 -9.60 11.09
#